data_0fc53f78b1ceca2b052e240d9797bd44
#
_entry.id   0fc53f78b1ceca2b052e240d9797bd44
#
_cell.length_a   1.000
_cell.length_b   1.000
_cell.length_c   1.000
_cell.angle_alpha   90.00
_cell.angle_beta   90.00
_cell.angle_gamma   90.00
#
_symmetry.space_group_name_H-M   'P 1'
#
loop_
_entity.id
_entity.type
_entity.pdbx_description
1 polymer ?
#
loop_
_entity_poly.entity_id
_entity_poly.type
_entity_poly.pdbx_seq_one_letter_code
_entity_poly.pdbx_strand_id
1 'polypeptide(L)'
;MPSLRPLLRGLTLAAGLCLLAPAHAETWPDADWQPGPAPGGPALQAFEAYAFPARDDATRQGVRSDAVVVIRDGQLVYERYAGPTRAQTPHLAWSMSKSIMACVLGVAYGEGRFQLDDAVAQHFAPFAAHPQVKMRHLLNWASGLAWEEDYEYAPLKSSVVAMLYTRGRDDMAGFVAGFPADAEPGQRFRYSSGDSNVLAASLRQMVGEAYADYPWTALFEPLGIRSAVWERDASGTFVGSSYAYMSARDLARIGLLMQRGGRWKERQLLPQAWMQFALTPFANYRPSAEDASDGVPGGQWWLNRAPAGAGLPWPNAPETTFAALGHWGQALYVLPDQKLVIVRYADDRDGSYRHDDFLKRALAAFAQPEAKP
;
A
#
# COMPACT_ATOMS: atom_id res chain seq x y z
N MET A 1 -23.58 -85.95 -7.62
CA MET A 1 -23.60 -84.59 -8.26
C MET A 1 -24.02 -83.57 -7.19
N PRO A 2 -23.14 -82.74 -6.64
CA PRO A 2 -23.52 -81.70 -5.68
C PRO A 2 -23.73 -80.37 -6.36
N SER A 3 -24.82 -79.75 -5.98
CA SER A 3 -25.26 -78.38 -6.46
C SER A 3 -24.49 -77.24 -5.86
N LEU A 4 -23.92 -76.39 -6.66
CA LEU A 4 -23.31 -75.14 -6.31
C LEU A 4 -24.37 -74.06 -6.07
N ARG A 5 -24.39 -73.46 -4.87
CA ARG A 5 -25.13 -72.22 -4.56
C ARG A 5 -24.22 -71.02 -4.74
N PRO A 6 -24.63 -69.92 -5.38
CA PRO A 6 -23.84 -68.70 -5.42
C PRO A 6 -24.07 -67.83 -4.18
N LEU A 7 -22.95 -67.42 -3.54
CA LEU A 7 -22.90 -66.39 -2.49
C LEU A 7 -22.98 -64.98 -3.11
N LEU A 8 -24.10 -64.29 -2.92
CA LEU A 8 -24.18 -62.84 -3.15
C LEU A 8 -23.46 -62.10 -1.98
N ARG A 9 -22.35 -61.46 -2.29
CA ARG A 9 -21.73 -60.49 -1.40
C ARG A 9 -22.37 -59.11 -1.68
N GLY A 10 -23.14 -58.58 -0.71
CA GLY A 10 -23.66 -57.24 -0.72
C GLY A 10 -22.52 -56.23 -0.49
N LEU A 11 -22.29 -55.37 -1.46
CA LEU A 11 -21.45 -54.16 -1.31
C LEU A 11 -22.31 -53.04 -0.70
N THR A 12 -22.06 -52.72 0.58
CA THR A 12 -22.64 -51.50 1.21
C THR A 12 -21.80 -50.29 0.81
N LEU A 13 -22.32 -49.46 -0.07
CA LEU A 13 -21.75 -48.16 -0.39
C LEU A 13 -22.08 -47.23 0.78
N ALA A 14 -21.08 -46.88 1.60
CA ALA A 14 -21.18 -45.80 2.57
C ALA A 14 -21.02 -44.47 1.81
N ALA A 15 -22.11 -43.74 1.54
CA ALA A 15 -22.10 -42.38 1.03
C ALA A 15 -21.64 -41.45 2.16
N GLY A 16 -20.36 -41.07 2.16
CA GLY A 16 -19.84 -40.01 3.01
C GLY A 16 -20.45 -38.66 2.63
N LEU A 17 -21.35 -38.14 3.45
CA LEU A 17 -21.84 -36.77 3.36
C LEU A 17 -20.70 -35.85 3.80
N CYS A 18 -19.94 -35.29 2.85
CA CYS A 18 -19.08 -34.13 3.11
C CYS A 18 -19.99 -32.94 3.44
N LEU A 19 -20.13 -32.64 4.72
CA LEU A 19 -20.68 -31.37 5.19
C LEU A 19 -19.72 -30.25 4.75
N LEU A 20 -20.01 -29.63 3.59
CA LEU A 20 -19.40 -28.36 3.20
C LEU A 20 -19.85 -27.33 4.25
N ALA A 21 -18.91 -26.91 5.12
CA ALA A 21 -19.14 -25.75 5.96
C ALA A 21 -19.58 -24.58 5.06
N PRO A 22 -20.62 -23.81 5.42
CA PRO A 22 -21.03 -22.68 4.63
C PRO A 22 -19.86 -21.72 4.49
N ALA A 23 -19.38 -21.52 3.27
CA ALA A 23 -18.43 -20.46 2.98
C ALA A 23 -19.12 -19.13 3.39
N HIS A 24 -18.62 -18.49 4.44
CA HIS A 24 -19.13 -17.18 4.82
C HIS A 24 -18.96 -16.27 3.60
N ALA A 25 -20.07 -15.70 3.11
CA ALA A 25 -20.02 -14.76 2.02
C ALA A 25 -19.12 -13.58 2.41
N GLU A 26 -18.20 -13.22 1.52
CA GLU A 26 -17.30 -12.09 1.75
C GLU A 26 -18.10 -10.80 1.90
N THR A 27 -17.78 -10.02 2.92
CA THR A 27 -18.39 -8.70 3.12
C THR A 27 -17.65 -7.65 2.31
N TRP A 28 -18.41 -6.85 1.59
CA TRP A 28 -17.93 -5.74 0.77
C TRP A 28 -18.64 -4.44 1.17
N PRO A 29 -17.96 -3.29 1.14
CA PRO A 29 -18.65 -2.03 1.31
C PRO A 29 -19.54 -1.74 0.10
N ASP A 30 -20.69 -1.14 0.39
CA ASP A 30 -21.56 -0.54 -0.63
C ASP A 30 -21.22 0.94 -0.84
N ALA A 31 -22.22 1.83 -0.75
CA ALA A 31 -21.98 3.28 -0.73
C ALA A 31 -21.11 3.68 0.47
N ASP A 32 -21.29 3.01 1.63
CA ASP A 32 -20.48 3.15 2.83
C ASP A 32 -20.10 1.77 3.38
N TRP A 33 -19.24 1.76 4.41
CA TRP A 33 -18.83 0.56 5.12
C TRP A 33 -19.98 -0.01 5.96
N GLN A 34 -20.14 -1.33 5.93
CA GLN A 34 -21.02 -2.02 6.86
C GLN A 34 -20.37 -2.04 8.24
N PRO A 35 -21.11 -1.70 9.33
CA PRO A 35 -20.58 -1.79 10.68
C PRO A 35 -20.36 -3.25 11.07
N GLY A 36 -19.20 -3.52 11.68
CA GLY A 36 -18.88 -4.81 12.27
C GLY A 36 -18.93 -4.78 13.80
N PRO A 37 -18.68 -5.91 14.47
CA PRO A 37 -18.63 -5.99 15.92
C PRO A 37 -17.54 -5.07 16.46
N ALA A 38 -17.94 -4.07 17.26
CA ALA A 38 -17.03 -3.13 17.87
C ALA A 38 -16.12 -3.85 18.90
N PRO A 39 -14.81 -3.60 18.90
CA PRO A 39 -13.91 -4.10 19.94
C PRO A 39 -14.16 -3.41 21.26
N GLY A 40 -13.67 -3.99 22.34
CA GLY A 40 -13.80 -3.42 23.68
C GLY A 40 -12.75 -3.96 24.65
N GLY A 41 -12.84 -3.51 25.90
CA GLY A 41 -12.00 -4.00 26.98
C GLY A 41 -10.59 -3.40 27.05
N PRO A 42 -9.71 -3.98 27.89
CA PRO A 42 -8.40 -3.41 28.21
C PRO A 42 -7.47 -3.26 26.99
N ALA A 43 -7.56 -4.18 26.01
CA ALA A 43 -6.73 -4.14 24.81
C ALA A 43 -7.04 -2.90 23.95
N LEU A 44 -8.33 -2.57 23.75
CA LEU A 44 -8.74 -1.35 23.05
C LEU A 44 -8.24 -0.10 23.80
N GLN A 45 -8.40 -0.06 25.13
CA GLN A 45 -7.94 1.06 25.95
C GLN A 45 -6.42 1.26 25.81
N ALA A 46 -5.64 0.19 25.83
CA ALA A 46 -4.17 0.26 25.62
C ALA A 46 -3.81 0.72 24.21
N PHE A 47 -4.56 0.31 23.19
CA PHE A 47 -4.39 0.80 21.83
C PHE A 47 -4.69 2.30 21.74
N GLU A 48 -5.83 2.75 22.29
CA GLU A 48 -6.24 4.16 22.27
C GLU A 48 -5.29 5.06 23.04
N ALA A 49 -4.78 4.60 24.18
CA ALA A 49 -3.80 5.35 24.98
C ALA A 49 -2.48 5.59 24.20
N TYR A 50 -2.07 4.66 23.33
CA TYR A 50 -0.92 4.83 22.46
C TYR A 50 -1.24 5.65 21.21
N ALA A 51 -2.34 5.31 20.51
CA ALA A 51 -2.65 5.93 19.22
C ALA A 51 -3.20 7.36 19.34
N PHE A 52 -3.85 7.68 20.46
CA PHE A 52 -4.50 8.97 20.72
C PHE A 52 -4.16 9.49 22.13
N PRO A 53 -2.88 9.70 22.46
CA PRO A 53 -2.53 10.37 23.71
C PRO A 53 -3.03 11.82 23.71
N ALA A 54 -2.94 12.48 24.87
CA ALA A 54 -3.23 13.91 24.94
C ALA A 54 -2.33 14.68 23.95
N ARG A 55 -2.94 15.49 23.08
CA ARG A 55 -2.23 16.26 22.04
C ARG A 55 -1.76 17.59 22.61
N ASP A 56 -0.49 17.90 22.35
CA ASP A 56 0.03 19.25 22.45
C ASP A 56 0.26 19.81 21.03
N ASP A 57 -0.64 20.68 20.59
CA ASP A 57 -0.59 21.28 19.26
C ASP A 57 0.45 22.40 19.16
N ALA A 58 0.95 22.92 20.28
CA ALA A 58 1.98 23.95 20.31
C ALA A 58 3.38 23.37 20.05
N THR A 59 3.72 22.26 20.72
CA THR A 59 5.04 21.63 20.58
C THR A 59 5.07 20.60 19.44
N ARG A 60 3.93 20.04 19.05
CA ARG A 60 3.79 18.95 18.07
C ARG A 60 4.61 17.71 18.41
N GLN A 61 4.86 17.46 19.69
CA GLN A 61 5.59 16.29 20.17
C GLN A 61 4.65 15.11 20.43
N GLY A 62 5.22 13.91 20.46
CA GLY A 62 4.52 12.67 20.75
C GLY A 62 3.76 12.08 19.54
N VAL A 63 3.05 11.00 19.81
CA VAL A 63 2.20 10.33 18.81
C VAL A 63 0.95 11.20 18.54
N ARG A 64 0.73 11.53 17.28
CA ARG A 64 -0.28 12.51 16.85
C ARG A 64 -1.18 11.96 15.75
N SER A 65 -2.00 10.97 16.08
CA SER A 65 -2.98 10.45 15.10
C SER A 65 -4.10 11.45 14.86
N ASP A 66 -4.41 11.72 13.59
CA ASP A 66 -5.54 12.53 13.12
C ASP A 66 -6.76 11.66 12.81
N ALA A 67 -6.53 10.45 12.33
CA ALA A 67 -7.55 9.44 12.09
C ALA A 67 -6.97 8.04 12.25
N VAL A 68 -7.77 7.13 12.80
CA VAL A 68 -7.55 5.69 12.68
C VAL A 68 -8.88 5.06 12.25
N VAL A 69 -8.82 4.25 11.18
CA VAL A 69 -9.94 3.44 10.68
C VAL A 69 -9.49 2.00 10.59
N VAL A 70 -10.28 1.08 11.14
CA VAL A 70 -9.99 -0.36 11.12
C VAL A 70 -11.13 -1.11 10.45
N ILE A 71 -10.77 -1.84 9.40
CA ILE A 71 -11.66 -2.76 8.70
C ILE A 71 -11.23 -4.18 9.07
N ARG A 72 -12.17 -5.00 9.49
CA ARG A 72 -11.97 -6.43 9.75
C ARG A 72 -12.98 -7.23 8.94
N ASP A 73 -12.46 -8.14 8.12
CA ASP A 73 -13.25 -9.00 7.23
C ASP A 73 -14.28 -8.21 6.38
N GLY A 74 -13.86 -7.05 5.86
CA GLY A 74 -14.68 -6.17 5.03
C GLY A 74 -15.68 -5.28 5.78
N GLN A 75 -15.67 -5.30 7.13
CA GLN A 75 -16.55 -4.49 7.98
C GLN A 75 -15.78 -3.43 8.76
N LEU A 76 -16.36 -2.25 8.93
CA LEU A 76 -15.83 -1.19 9.78
C LEU A 76 -16.05 -1.57 11.24
N VAL A 77 -14.98 -1.87 11.96
CA VAL A 77 -15.04 -2.26 13.38
C VAL A 77 -14.58 -1.16 14.33
N TYR A 78 -13.82 -0.20 13.83
CA TYR A 78 -13.36 0.93 14.64
C TYR A 78 -13.05 2.14 13.77
N GLU A 79 -13.38 3.31 14.26
CA GLU A 79 -12.89 4.58 13.74
C GLU A 79 -12.81 5.63 14.85
N ARG A 80 -11.76 6.43 14.81
CA ARG A 80 -11.59 7.57 15.68
C ARG A 80 -10.85 8.69 14.94
N TYR A 81 -11.27 9.90 15.18
CA TYR A 81 -10.76 11.13 14.56
C TYR A 81 -10.34 12.12 15.63
N ALA A 82 -9.32 12.92 15.35
CA ALA A 82 -8.80 13.96 16.24
C ALA A 82 -8.58 15.28 15.51
N GLY A 83 -8.49 16.36 16.26
CA GLY A 83 -8.32 17.71 15.72
C GLY A 83 -9.47 18.09 14.77
N PRO A 84 -9.17 18.68 13.60
CA PRO A 84 -10.17 19.05 12.61
C PRO A 84 -10.64 17.89 11.72
N THR A 85 -9.98 16.73 11.78
CA THR A 85 -10.23 15.58 10.89
C THR A 85 -11.55 14.90 11.26
N ARG A 86 -12.32 14.51 10.24
CA ARG A 86 -13.61 13.80 10.34
C ARG A 86 -13.65 12.65 9.34
N ALA A 87 -14.69 11.84 9.35
CA ALA A 87 -14.83 10.65 8.51
C ALA A 87 -14.72 10.93 7.00
N GLN A 88 -15.17 12.08 6.53
CA GLN A 88 -15.15 12.49 5.14
C GLN A 88 -14.00 13.45 4.80
N THR A 89 -13.17 13.85 5.76
CA THR A 89 -12.08 14.80 5.53
C THR A 89 -11.02 14.17 4.62
N PRO A 90 -10.76 14.72 3.42
CA PRO A 90 -9.62 14.32 2.64
C PRO A 90 -8.34 14.73 3.36
N HIS A 91 -7.51 13.77 3.72
CA HIS A 91 -6.22 13.99 4.37
C HIS A 91 -5.08 13.73 3.40
N LEU A 92 -4.01 14.48 3.51
CA LEU A 92 -2.81 14.29 2.70
C LEU A 92 -2.19 12.91 2.99
N ALA A 93 -2.04 12.10 1.94
CA ALA A 93 -1.52 10.75 2.04
C ALA A 93 0.02 10.70 2.07
N TRP A 94 0.71 11.80 1.70
CA TRP A 94 2.16 11.82 1.50
C TRP A 94 2.61 10.64 0.64
N SER A 95 3.65 9.93 1.03
CA SER A 95 4.22 8.84 0.21
C SER A 95 3.33 7.61 0.08
N MET A 96 2.20 7.50 0.80
CA MET A 96 1.19 6.49 0.45
C MET A 96 0.63 6.70 -0.97
N SER A 97 0.77 7.90 -1.53
CA SER A 97 0.46 8.20 -2.93
C SER A 97 1.21 7.30 -3.92
N LYS A 98 2.43 6.86 -3.58
CA LYS A 98 3.24 5.93 -4.38
C LYS A 98 2.55 4.58 -4.53
N SER A 99 2.01 4.05 -3.43
CA SER A 99 1.26 2.79 -3.42
C SER A 99 -0.08 2.93 -4.13
N ILE A 100 -0.74 4.10 -4.01
CA ILE A 100 -1.96 4.41 -4.77
C ILE A 100 -1.65 4.44 -6.27
N MET A 101 -0.57 5.11 -6.69
CA MET A 101 -0.11 5.13 -8.09
C MET A 101 0.22 3.72 -8.58
N ALA A 102 0.86 2.89 -7.75
CA ALA A 102 1.11 1.50 -8.09
C ALA A 102 -0.18 0.70 -8.31
N CYS A 103 -1.26 0.96 -7.56
CA CYS A 103 -2.55 0.33 -7.82
C CYS A 103 -3.14 0.79 -9.17
N VAL A 104 -3.06 2.09 -9.50
CA VAL A 104 -3.49 2.61 -10.81
C VAL A 104 -2.68 1.98 -11.95
N LEU A 105 -1.36 1.89 -11.80
CA LEU A 105 -0.47 1.20 -12.76
C LEU A 105 -0.79 -0.29 -12.86
N GLY A 106 -1.21 -0.92 -11.76
CA GLY A 106 -1.64 -2.32 -11.76
C GLY A 106 -2.85 -2.58 -12.63
N VAL A 107 -3.80 -1.62 -12.67
CA VAL A 107 -4.93 -1.68 -13.61
C VAL A 107 -4.42 -1.52 -15.05
N ALA A 108 -3.58 -0.52 -15.33
CA ALA A 108 -2.98 -0.30 -16.65
C ALA A 108 -2.16 -1.52 -17.14
N TYR A 109 -1.44 -2.18 -16.22
CA TYR A 109 -0.74 -3.44 -16.51
C TYR A 109 -1.73 -4.55 -16.90
N GLY A 110 -2.85 -4.67 -16.17
CA GLY A 110 -3.92 -5.62 -16.49
C GLY A 110 -4.58 -5.36 -17.84
N GLU A 111 -4.63 -4.11 -18.27
CA GLU A 111 -5.10 -3.69 -19.60
C GLU A 111 -4.05 -3.93 -20.71
N GLY A 112 -2.85 -4.41 -20.36
CA GLY A 112 -1.76 -4.66 -21.30
C GLY A 112 -1.09 -3.38 -21.84
N ARG A 113 -1.19 -2.25 -21.10
CA ARG A 113 -0.61 -0.96 -21.53
C ARG A 113 0.92 -0.96 -21.49
N PHE A 114 1.53 -1.79 -20.67
CA PHE A 114 2.97 -1.94 -20.54
C PHE A 114 3.34 -3.30 -19.95
N GLN A 115 4.64 -3.64 -20.04
CA GLN A 115 5.24 -4.77 -19.36
C GLN A 115 6.26 -4.30 -18.32
N LEU A 116 6.50 -5.09 -17.27
CA LEU A 116 7.47 -4.76 -16.23
C LEU A 116 8.91 -4.59 -16.77
N ASP A 117 9.24 -5.30 -17.86
CA ASP A 117 10.54 -5.25 -18.51
C ASP A 117 10.65 -4.21 -19.63
N ASP A 118 9.61 -3.45 -19.92
CA ASP A 118 9.70 -2.36 -20.87
C ASP A 118 10.71 -1.31 -20.39
N ALA A 119 11.51 -0.79 -21.32
CA ALA A 119 12.36 0.36 -21.03
C ALA A 119 11.47 1.59 -20.75
N VAL A 120 11.77 2.33 -19.70
CA VAL A 120 11.00 3.53 -19.32
C VAL A 120 10.91 4.52 -20.49
N ALA A 121 11.98 4.65 -21.29
CA ALA A 121 12.04 5.52 -22.45
C ALA A 121 10.96 5.22 -23.52
N GLN A 122 10.40 4.01 -23.55
CA GLN A 122 9.29 3.68 -24.45
C GLN A 122 7.97 4.37 -24.04
N HIS A 123 7.84 4.65 -22.75
CA HIS A 123 6.65 5.24 -22.15
C HIS A 123 6.87 6.67 -21.65
N PHE A 124 8.12 7.15 -21.63
CA PHE A 124 8.47 8.53 -21.27
C PHE A 124 9.77 8.94 -21.99
N ALA A 125 9.65 9.54 -23.16
CA ALA A 125 10.75 9.88 -24.03
C ALA A 125 11.88 10.70 -23.38
N PRO A 126 11.66 11.63 -22.44
CA PRO A 126 12.74 12.33 -21.73
C PRO A 126 13.70 11.38 -20.99
N PHE A 127 13.30 10.14 -20.72
CA PHE A 127 14.13 9.12 -20.08
C PHE A 127 15.08 8.38 -21.04
N ALA A 128 15.19 8.84 -22.31
CA ALA A 128 16.06 8.22 -23.33
C ALA A 128 17.56 8.23 -22.97
N ALA A 129 17.99 9.15 -22.07
CA ALA A 129 19.34 9.15 -21.51
C ALA A 129 19.63 7.94 -20.60
N HIS A 130 18.59 7.21 -20.18
CA HIS A 130 18.67 6.06 -19.27
C HIS A 130 18.07 4.79 -19.92
N PRO A 131 18.60 4.31 -21.05
CA PRO A 131 17.96 3.27 -21.86
C PRO A 131 17.88 1.90 -21.19
N GLN A 132 18.68 1.66 -20.14
CA GLN A 132 18.69 0.42 -19.37
C GLN A 132 17.67 0.38 -18.25
N VAL A 133 17.06 1.54 -17.91
CA VAL A 133 16.08 1.60 -16.83
C VAL A 133 14.74 1.05 -17.32
N LYS A 134 14.22 0.05 -16.62
CA LYS A 134 12.95 -0.62 -16.89
C LYS A 134 11.87 -0.15 -15.92
N MET A 135 10.61 -0.34 -16.27
CA MET A 135 9.46 -0.01 -15.41
C MET A 135 9.58 -0.67 -14.03
N ARG A 136 10.00 -1.94 -13.94
CA ARG A 136 10.23 -2.63 -12.66
C ARG A 136 11.30 -1.97 -11.78
N HIS A 137 12.30 -1.31 -12.38
CA HIS A 137 13.36 -0.64 -11.62
C HIS A 137 12.79 0.58 -10.89
N LEU A 138 11.94 1.39 -11.55
CA LEU A 138 11.26 2.50 -10.91
C LEU A 138 10.28 2.03 -9.82
N LEU A 139 9.53 0.94 -10.09
CA LEU A 139 8.59 0.36 -9.14
C LEU A 139 9.29 -0.15 -7.87
N ASN A 140 10.53 -0.61 -7.98
CA ASN A 140 11.33 -1.10 -6.85
C ASN A 140 12.26 -0.02 -6.24
N TRP A 141 12.14 1.24 -6.65
CA TRP A 141 13.06 2.33 -6.26
C TRP A 141 14.53 1.94 -6.47
N ALA A 142 14.80 1.45 -7.65
CA ALA A 142 16.11 0.93 -8.04
C ALA A 142 16.52 1.40 -9.45
N SER A 143 16.17 2.64 -9.82
CA SER A 143 16.53 3.23 -11.12
C SER A 143 18.03 3.39 -11.31
N GLY A 144 18.79 3.49 -10.24
CA GLY A 144 20.23 3.79 -10.28
C GLY A 144 20.55 5.29 -10.42
N LEU A 145 19.55 6.17 -10.40
CA LEU A 145 19.77 7.62 -10.42
C LEU A 145 20.38 8.13 -9.12
N ALA A 146 21.21 9.17 -9.19
CA ALA A 146 21.82 9.86 -8.07
C ALA A 146 20.81 10.76 -7.37
N TRP A 147 19.90 10.15 -6.60
CA TRP A 147 18.77 10.80 -5.95
C TRP A 147 18.99 10.98 -4.45
N GLU A 148 18.60 12.14 -3.90
CA GLU A 148 18.65 12.45 -2.46
C GLU A 148 17.23 12.74 -1.94
N GLU A 149 16.72 11.84 -1.08
CA GLU A 149 15.39 11.93 -0.49
C GLU A 149 15.50 12.41 0.97
N ASP A 150 15.75 13.70 1.16
CA ASP A 150 15.90 14.30 2.50
C ASP A 150 15.03 15.56 2.59
N TYR A 151 14.15 15.62 3.58
CA TYR A 151 13.26 16.77 3.80
C TYR A 151 13.78 17.71 4.91
N GLU A 152 14.38 17.17 5.97
CA GLU A 152 14.64 17.89 7.21
C GLU A 152 16.10 18.26 7.43
N TYR A 153 17.03 17.33 7.15
CA TYR A 153 18.43 17.47 7.57
C TYR A 153 19.29 18.25 6.56
N ALA A 154 19.03 18.08 5.28
CA ALA A 154 19.78 18.76 4.22
C ALA A 154 18.88 19.26 3.07
N PRO A 155 17.83 20.07 3.32
CA PRO A 155 16.82 20.42 2.31
C PRO A 155 17.42 21.14 1.09
N LEU A 156 18.53 21.88 1.24
CA LEU A 156 19.20 22.57 0.13
C LEU A 156 19.94 21.61 -0.82
N LYS A 157 20.27 20.40 -0.37
CA LYS A 157 20.89 19.35 -1.19
C LYS A 157 19.87 18.30 -1.67
N SER A 158 18.66 18.37 -1.16
CA SER A 158 17.62 17.41 -1.40
C SER A 158 17.09 17.47 -2.81
N SER A 159 17.09 16.32 -3.50
CA SER A 159 16.48 16.17 -4.82
C SER A 159 14.96 16.26 -4.74
N VAL A 160 14.35 15.66 -3.72
CA VAL A 160 12.89 15.67 -3.54
C VAL A 160 12.38 17.06 -3.23
N VAL A 161 13.04 17.85 -2.38
CA VAL A 161 12.67 19.25 -2.10
C VAL A 161 12.82 20.10 -3.37
N ALA A 162 13.90 19.89 -4.13
CA ALA A 162 14.10 20.59 -5.39
C ALA A 162 13.01 20.24 -6.43
N MET A 163 12.59 19.00 -6.50
CA MET A 163 11.54 18.54 -7.40
C MET A 163 10.16 19.09 -7.01
N LEU A 164 9.76 18.94 -5.74
CA LEU A 164 8.41 19.26 -5.30
C LEU A 164 8.16 20.78 -5.14
N TYR A 165 9.18 21.54 -4.72
CA TYR A 165 8.94 22.92 -4.24
C TYR A 165 9.68 24.00 -5.01
N THR A 166 10.72 23.66 -5.80
CA THR A 166 11.54 24.66 -6.46
C THR A 166 11.78 24.36 -7.94
N ARG A 167 12.97 23.89 -8.31
CA ARG A 167 13.43 23.76 -9.71
C ARG A 167 12.64 22.75 -10.57
N GLY A 168 12.12 21.71 -9.96
CA GLY A 168 11.40 20.62 -10.65
C GLY A 168 9.88 20.77 -10.66
N ARG A 169 9.32 21.71 -9.91
CA ARG A 169 7.87 21.78 -9.63
C ARG A 169 6.98 21.90 -10.87
N ASP A 170 7.51 22.44 -11.96
CA ASP A 170 6.73 22.70 -13.18
C ASP A 170 6.64 21.44 -14.07
N ASP A 171 7.68 20.60 -14.07
CA ASP A 171 7.74 19.29 -14.73
C ASP A 171 8.61 18.36 -13.88
N MET A 172 8.00 17.70 -12.93
CA MET A 172 8.72 16.87 -11.94
C MET A 172 9.42 15.69 -12.59
N ALA A 173 8.75 14.99 -13.50
CA ALA A 173 9.32 13.83 -14.18
C ALA A 173 10.45 14.22 -15.14
N GLY A 174 10.30 15.33 -15.88
CA GLY A 174 11.36 15.88 -16.73
C GLY A 174 12.58 16.32 -15.93
N PHE A 175 12.37 16.90 -14.74
CA PHE A 175 13.46 17.24 -13.81
C PHE A 175 14.23 15.98 -13.38
N VAL A 176 13.54 14.88 -13.06
CA VAL A 176 14.16 13.61 -12.67
C VAL A 176 14.94 12.98 -13.81
N ALA A 177 14.45 13.07 -15.04
CA ALA A 177 15.14 12.53 -16.21
C ALA A 177 16.52 13.17 -16.45
N GLY A 178 16.76 14.37 -15.90
CA GLY A 178 18.05 15.07 -15.97
C GLY A 178 19.10 14.62 -14.93
N PHE A 179 18.77 13.71 -14.00
CA PHE A 179 19.74 13.23 -13.01
C PHE A 179 20.71 12.23 -13.62
N PRO A 180 22.02 12.27 -13.24
CA PRO A 180 22.96 11.26 -13.64
C PRO A 180 22.66 9.93 -12.93
N ALA A 181 23.03 8.81 -13.55
CA ALA A 181 23.10 7.51 -12.88
C ALA A 181 24.42 7.39 -12.09
N ASP A 182 24.36 6.83 -10.88
CA ASP A 182 25.51 6.50 -10.04
C ASP A 182 25.55 5.01 -9.66
N ALA A 183 24.57 4.23 -10.15
CA ALA A 183 24.53 2.78 -10.03
C ALA A 183 23.83 2.16 -11.25
N GLU A 184 24.11 0.88 -11.50
CA GLU A 184 23.39 0.12 -12.51
C GLU A 184 21.91 -0.08 -12.07
N PRO A 185 20.94 0.07 -13.00
CA PRO A 185 19.54 -0.13 -12.69
C PRO A 185 19.26 -1.53 -12.14
N GLY A 186 18.46 -1.59 -11.08
CA GLY A 186 18.10 -2.85 -10.41
C GLY A 186 19.15 -3.40 -9.45
N GLN A 187 20.31 -2.77 -9.28
CA GLN A 187 21.37 -3.28 -8.40
C GLN A 187 21.30 -2.75 -6.98
N ARG A 188 20.78 -1.55 -6.79
CA ARG A 188 20.72 -0.89 -5.48
C ARG A 188 19.35 -0.28 -5.24
N PHE A 189 18.81 -0.55 -4.07
CA PHE A 189 17.66 0.20 -3.55
C PHE A 189 18.10 1.63 -3.19
N ARG A 190 17.30 2.58 -3.62
CA ARG A 190 17.37 3.98 -3.20
C ARG A 190 15.96 4.55 -3.26
N TYR A 191 15.37 4.77 -2.08
CA TYR A 191 14.02 5.34 -2.03
C TYR A 191 13.96 6.65 -2.83
N SER A 192 12.97 6.77 -3.72
CA SER A 192 12.92 7.88 -4.68
C SER A 192 11.50 8.30 -5.00
N SER A 193 11.14 9.51 -4.57
CA SER A 193 9.95 10.21 -5.06
C SER A 193 10.06 10.52 -6.54
N GLY A 194 11.28 10.70 -7.04
CA GLY A 194 11.55 10.90 -8.47
C GLY A 194 11.09 9.72 -9.32
N ASP A 195 11.47 8.50 -8.95
CA ASP A 195 11.05 7.27 -9.66
C ASP A 195 9.53 7.19 -9.78
N SER A 196 8.81 7.54 -8.69
CA SER A 196 7.34 7.50 -8.66
C SER A 196 6.69 8.58 -9.54
N ASN A 197 7.31 9.74 -9.69
CA ASN A 197 6.81 10.78 -10.61
C ASN A 197 7.10 10.43 -12.08
N VAL A 198 8.22 9.76 -12.37
CA VAL A 198 8.47 9.20 -13.72
C VAL A 198 7.46 8.10 -14.06
N LEU A 199 7.06 7.27 -13.10
CA LEU A 199 5.98 6.30 -13.29
C LEU A 199 4.65 6.98 -13.63
N ALA A 200 4.30 8.09 -12.96
CA ALA A 200 3.09 8.87 -13.26
C ALA A 200 3.14 9.49 -14.67
N ALA A 201 4.29 10.01 -15.10
CA ALA A 201 4.49 10.54 -16.45
C ALA A 201 4.43 9.43 -17.50
N SER A 202 4.99 8.25 -17.21
CA SER A 202 4.87 7.07 -18.07
C SER A 202 3.41 6.65 -18.25
N LEU A 203 2.65 6.60 -17.17
CA LEU A 203 1.20 6.32 -17.24
C LEU A 203 0.49 7.34 -18.16
N ARG A 204 0.84 8.62 -18.05
CA ARG A 204 0.25 9.67 -18.91
C ARG A 204 0.43 9.38 -20.40
N GLN A 205 1.60 8.92 -20.80
CA GLN A 205 1.85 8.54 -22.19
C GLN A 205 1.07 7.28 -22.60
N MET A 206 0.97 6.30 -21.70
CA MET A 206 0.27 5.03 -21.96
C MET A 206 -1.24 5.22 -22.19
N VAL A 207 -1.87 6.14 -21.45
CA VAL A 207 -3.33 6.30 -21.47
C VAL A 207 -3.80 7.54 -22.26
N GLY A 208 -2.86 8.43 -22.64
CA GLY A 208 -3.13 9.58 -23.49
C GLY A 208 -4.19 10.54 -22.92
N GLU A 209 -5.19 10.89 -23.74
CA GLU A 209 -6.25 11.85 -23.36
C GLU A 209 -7.05 11.44 -22.13
N ALA A 210 -7.15 10.12 -21.83
CA ALA A 210 -7.85 9.61 -20.66
C ALA A 210 -7.12 9.92 -19.34
N TYR A 211 -5.87 10.37 -19.37
CA TYR A 211 -5.03 10.52 -18.18
C TYR A 211 -5.66 11.35 -17.07
N ALA A 212 -6.36 12.40 -17.45
CA ALA A 212 -6.98 13.32 -16.51
C ALA A 212 -7.94 12.63 -15.53
N ASP A 213 -8.69 11.64 -16.01
CA ASP A 213 -9.74 10.94 -15.29
C ASP A 213 -9.35 9.48 -15.00
N TYR A 214 -8.23 9.01 -15.55
CA TYR A 214 -7.86 7.60 -15.50
C TYR A 214 -7.77 7.02 -14.08
N PRO A 215 -7.16 7.67 -13.06
CA PRO A 215 -7.18 7.15 -11.70
C PRO A 215 -8.59 6.96 -11.14
N TRP A 216 -9.53 7.84 -11.52
CA TRP A 216 -10.93 7.75 -11.08
C TRP A 216 -11.64 6.61 -11.78
N THR A 217 -11.63 6.58 -13.10
CA THR A 217 -12.36 5.57 -13.89
C THR A 217 -11.79 4.17 -13.75
N ALA A 218 -10.45 4.04 -13.62
CA ALA A 218 -9.75 2.77 -13.53
C ALA A 218 -9.77 2.16 -12.11
N LEU A 219 -9.68 3.00 -11.06
CA LEU A 219 -9.51 2.53 -9.69
C LEU A 219 -10.55 3.10 -8.73
N PHE A 220 -10.68 4.44 -8.61
CA PHE A 220 -11.43 5.03 -7.51
C PHE A 220 -12.93 4.80 -7.61
N GLU A 221 -13.53 5.00 -8.76
CA GLU A 221 -14.97 4.75 -8.99
C GLU A 221 -15.35 3.28 -8.82
N PRO A 222 -14.61 2.31 -9.39
CA PRO A 222 -14.85 0.89 -9.13
C PRO A 222 -14.82 0.51 -7.65
N LEU A 223 -13.95 1.16 -6.86
CA LEU A 223 -13.87 0.95 -5.42
C LEU A 223 -14.92 1.74 -4.63
N GLY A 224 -15.62 2.69 -5.25
CA GLY A 224 -16.56 3.60 -4.59
C GLY A 224 -15.87 4.69 -3.76
N ILE A 225 -14.62 5.05 -4.09
CA ILE A 225 -13.87 6.16 -3.50
C ILE A 225 -14.41 7.47 -4.06
N ARG A 226 -14.78 8.41 -3.18
CA ARG A 226 -15.45 9.67 -3.55
C ARG A 226 -14.72 10.92 -3.07
N SER A 227 -13.85 10.78 -2.07
CA SER A 227 -13.13 11.90 -1.47
C SER A 227 -11.76 12.18 -2.08
N ALA A 228 -11.36 11.41 -3.11
CA ALA A 228 -10.04 11.52 -3.69
C ALA A 228 -9.82 12.86 -4.42
N VAL A 229 -8.72 13.51 -4.08
CA VAL A 229 -8.14 14.65 -4.80
C VAL A 229 -6.68 14.31 -5.06
N TRP A 230 -6.17 14.58 -6.25
CA TRP A 230 -4.78 14.35 -6.58
C TRP A 230 -4.20 15.54 -7.34
N GLU A 231 -3.18 16.17 -6.77
CA GLU A 231 -2.54 17.33 -7.39
C GLU A 231 -1.71 16.92 -8.61
N ARG A 232 -1.56 17.88 -9.54
CA ARG A 232 -0.71 17.75 -10.72
C ARG A 232 0.33 18.86 -10.71
N ASP A 233 1.49 18.58 -11.31
CA ASP A 233 2.45 19.61 -11.62
C ASP A 233 1.98 20.48 -12.81
N ALA A 234 2.72 21.52 -13.16
CA ALA A 234 2.35 22.43 -14.24
C ALA A 234 2.39 21.76 -15.62
N SER A 235 3.08 20.63 -15.77
CA SER A 235 3.03 19.81 -17.00
C SER A 235 1.70 19.06 -17.15
N GLY A 236 0.88 19.00 -16.09
CA GLY A 236 -0.38 18.23 -16.01
C GLY A 236 -0.19 16.77 -15.56
N THR A 237 1.00 16.41 -15.09
CA THR A 237 1.29 15.07 -14.56
C THR A 237 0.90 14.99 -13.09
N PHE A 238 0.18 13.93 -12.67
CA PHE A 238 -0.11 13.71 -11.25
C PHE A 238 1.19 13.59 -10.45
N VAL A 239 1.23 14.21 -9.27
CA VAL A 239 2.35 14.05 -8.34
C VAL A 239 2.26 12.65 -7.75
N GLY A 240 2.77 11.66 -8.48
CA GLY A 240 2.63 10.24 -8.17
C GLY A 240 3.33 9.81 -6.89
N SER A 241 4.30 10.60 -6.43
CA SER A 241 5.05 10.36 -5.20
C SER A 241 4.34 10.84 -3.92
N SER A 242 3.42 11.83 -4.06
CA SER A 242 2.87 12.59 -2.94
C SER A 242 1.50 13.15 -3.33
N TYR A 243 0.94 14.06 -2.57
CA TYR A 243 -0.21 14.94 -2.87
C TYR A 243 -1.48 14.28 -3.39
N ALA A 244 -1.66 12.97 -3.12
CA ALA A 244 -2.98 12.37 -3.12
C ALA A 244 -3.64 12.64 -1.75
N TYR A 245 -4.90 13.05 -1.78
CA TYR A 245 -5.71 13.28 -0.59
C TYR A 245 -6.94 12.39 -0.68
N MET A 246 -7.29 11.73 0.41
CA MET A 246 -8.57 11.03 0.53
C MET A 246 -8.92 10.78 1.99
N SER A 247 -10.18 10.52 2.27
CA SER A 247 -10.61 10.17 3.62
C SER A 247 -10.01 8.83 4.06
N ALA A 248 -9.87 8.63 5.37
CA ALA A 248 -9.37 7.35 5.90
C ALA A 248 -10.28 6.18 5.52
N ARG A 249 -11.61 6.41 5.47
CA ARG A 249 -12.57 5.41 5.03
C ARG A 249 -12.38 5.01 3.56
N ASP A 250 -12.06 5.98 2.69
CA ASP A 250 -11.82 5.71 1.27
C ASP A 250 -10.45 5.04 1.05
N LEU A 251 -9.42 5.46 1.77
CA LEU A 251 -8.11 4.80 1.69
C LEU A 251 -8.18 3.33 2.14
N ALA A 252 -9.04 3.02 3.12
CA ALA A 252 -9.27 1.64 3.56
C ALA A 252 -9.82 0.75 2.43
N ARG A 253 -10.52 1.30 1.41
CA ARG A 253 -10.99 0.53 0.24
C ARG A 253 -9.83 0.03 -0.61
N ILE A 254 -8.77 0.84 -0.77
CA ILE A 254 -7.52 0.41 -1.42
C ILE A 254 -6.87 -0.71 -0.59
N GLY A 255 -6.83 -0.58 0.72
CA GLY A 255 -6.34 -1.63 1.61
C GLY A 255 -7.12 -2.94 1.46
N LEU A 256 -8.45 -2.88 1.38
CA LEU A 256 -9.29 -4.06 1.18
C LEU A 256 -9.07 -4.71 -0.20
N LEU A 257 -8.90 -3.91 -1.26
CA LEU A 257 -8.52 -4.41 -2.59
C LEU A 257 -7.21 -5.21 -2.51
N MET A 258 -6.20 -4.65 -1.87
CA MET A 258 -4.89 -5.31 -1.71
C MET A 258 -4.98 -6.55 -0.83
N GLN A 259 -5.75 -6.51 0.28
CA GLN A 259 -5.99 -7.66 1.16
C GLN A 259 -6.65 -8.83 0.41
N ARG A 260 -7.54 -8.52 -0.54
CA ARG A 260 -8.27 -9.49 -1.37
C ARG A 260 -7.51 -9.87 -2.65
N GLY A 261 -6.19 -9.70 -2.68
CA GLY A 261 -5.36 -10.09 -3.82
C GLY A 261 -5.67 -9.36 -5.12
N GLY A 262 -6.04 -8.09 -5.04
CA GLY A 262 -6.40 -7.27 -6.20
C GLY A 262 -7.81 -7.50 -6.74
N ARG A 263 -8.62 -8.30 -6.03
CA ARG A 263 -10.02 -8.55 -6.39
C ARG A 263 -10.95 -7.58 -5.65
N TRP A 264 -11.94 -7.07 -6.37
CA TRP A 264 -13.01 -6.25 -5.82
C TRP A 264 -14.36 -6.79 -6.27
N LYS A 265 -15.13 -7.33 -5.33
CA LYS A 265 -16.35 -8.11 -5.63
C LYS A 265 -16.02 -9.22 -6.65
N GLU A 266 -16.71 -9.26 -7.76
CA GLU A 266 -16.52 -10.28 -8.81
C GLU A 266 -15.39 -9.92 -9.81
N ARG A 267 -14.74 -8.76 -9.67
CA ARG A 267 -13.76 -8.28 -10.65
C ARG A 267 -12.34 -8.39 -10.11
N GLN A 268 -11.44 -8.99 -10.89
CA GLN A 268 -9.98 -8.91 -10.66
C GLN A 268 -9.50 -7.58 -11.23
N LEU A 269 -9.37 -6.53 -10.39
CA LEU A 269 -8.90 -5.22 -10.82
C LEU A 269 -7.39 -5.18 -10.99
N LEU A 270 -6.65 -5.78 -10.06
CA LEU A 270 -5.19 -5.90 -10.15
C LEU A 270 -4.85 -7.36 -10.47
N PRO A 271 -4.21 -7.67 -11.60
CA PRO A 271 -3.87 -9.05 -11.96
C PRO A 271 -3.02 -9.75 -10.90
N GLN A 272 -3.14 -11.06 -10.77
CA GLN A 272 -2.33 -11.83 -9.81
C GLN A 272 -0.82 -11.66 -10.05
N ALA A 273 -0.38 -11.56 -11.31
CA ALA A 273 1.02 -11.30 -11.63
C ALA A 273 1.51 -9.95 -11.09
N TRP A 274 0.64 -8.92 -11.13
CA TRP A 274 0.92 -7.63 -10.52
C TRP A 274 1.00 -7.73 -9.00
N MET A 275 0.04 -8.40 -8.36
CA MET A 275 0.04 -8.61 -6.92
C MET A 275 1.28 -9.36 -6.44
N GLN A 276 1.66 -10.40 -7.19
CA GLN A 276 2.89 -11.15 -6.91
C GLN A 276 4.12 -10.25 -7.00
N PHE A 277 4.24 -9.44 -8.07
CA PHE A 277 5.34 -8.49 -8.21
C PHE A 277 5.36 -7.45 -7.08
N ALA A 278 4.21 -6.81 -6.80
CA ALA A 278 4.10 -5.74 -5.82
C ALA A 278 4.46 -6.21 -4.39
N LEU A 279 4.16 -7.47 -4.05
CA LEU A 279 4.38 -8.03 -2.72
C LEU A 279 5.58 -9.01 -2.65
N THR A 280 6.44 -8.99 -3.66
CA THR A 280 7.72 -9.71 -3.63
C THR A 280 8.83 -8.75 -3.18
N PRO A 281 9.62 -9.12 -2.15
CA PRO A 281 10.77 -8.34 -1.72
C PRO A 281 11.75 -8.05 -2.87
N PHE A 282 12.23 -6.82 -2.97
CA PHE A 282 13.30 -6.49 -3.91
C PHE A 282 14.57 -7.26 -3.55
N ALA A 283 15.02 -8.13 -4.44
CA ALA A 283 16.08 -9.12 -4.15
C ALA A 283 17.42 -8.48 -3.76
N ASN A 284 17.72 -7.30 -4.30
CA ASN A 284 18.97 -6.58 -4.03
C ASN A 284 18.85 -5.55 -2.89
N TYR A 285 17.74 -5.58 -2.12
CA TYR A 285 17.63 -4.74 -0.94
C TYR A 285 18.66 -5.11 0.11
N ARG A 286 19.32 -4.10 0.65
CA ARG A 286 20.25 -4.21 1.78
C ARG A 286 19.86 -3.10 2.76
N PRO A 287 19.30 -3.43 3.93
CA PRO A 287 18.84 -2.42 4.87
C PRO A 287 20.01 -1.59 5.39
N SER A 288 19.83 -0.28 5.43
CA SER A 288 20.62 0.61 6.29
C SER A 288 20.03 0.63 7.69
N ALA A 289 20.75 1.17 8.65
CA ALA A 289 20.22 1.35 10.02
C ALA A 289 19.01 2.31 10.06
N GLU A 290 18.94 3.24 9.12
CA GLU A 290 17.88 4.23 9.00
C GLU A 290 16.61 3.63 8.37
N ASP A 291 16.76 2.72 7.38
CA ASP A 291 15.62 2.12 6.66
C ASP A 291 14.99 0.92 7.39
N ALA A 292 15.66 0.38 8.41
CA ALA A 292 15.30 -0.91 9.02
C ALA A 292 13.89 -0.94 9.66
N SER A 293 13.30 0.21 9.98
CA SER A 293 11.98 0.31 10.62
C SER A 293 10.80 0.37 9.66
N ASP A 294 11.03 0.71 8.38
CA ASP A 294 9.94 0.99 7.43
C ASP A 294 9.47 -0.26 6.69
N GLY A 295 10.27 -1.31 6.68
CA GLY A 295 9.95 -2.54 5.97
C GLY A 295 10.92 -2.82 4.82
N VAL A 296 10.68 -3.92 4.11
CA VAL A 296 11.44 -4.30 2.92
C VAL A 296 10.68 -3.81 1.67
N PRO A 297 11.35 -3.13 0.72
CA PRO A 297 10.68 -2.64 -0.47
C PRO A 297 10.18 -3.79 -1.36
N GLY A 298 8.92 -3.66 -1.80
CA GLY A 298 8.33 -4.36 -2.93
C GLY A 298 8.06 -3.39 -4.08
N GLY A 299 7.02 -3.65 -4.90
CA GLY A 299 6.59 -2.75 -5.96
C GLY A 299 5.81 -1.53 -5.43
N GLN A 300 6.47 -0.55 -4.88
CA GLN A 300 5.93 0.66 -4.22
C GLN A 300 5.14 0.37 -2.93
N TRP A 301 5.43 -0.78 -2.28
CA TRP A 301 4.88 -1.19 -0.99
C TRP A 301 6.01 -1.58 -0.03
N TRP A 302 5.78 -1.47 1.26
CA TRP A 302 6.68 -1.89 2.32
C TRP A 302 6.20 -3.22 2.91
N LEU A 303 7.08 -4.20 2.97
CA LEU A 303 6.77 -5.58 3.32
C LEU A 303 7.39 -5.96 4.66
N ASN A 304 6.63 -6.65 5.51
CA ASN A 304 7.15 -7.23 6.75
C ASN A 304 7.86 -8.55 6.44
N ARG A 305 9.01 -8.46 5.77
CA ARG A 305 9.85 -9.60 5.41
C ARG A 305 11.22 -9.45 6.06
N ALA A 306 11.82 -10.56 6.48
CA ALA A 306 13.19 -10.54 6.97
C ALA A 306 14.17 -10.40 5.80
N PRO A 307 14.93 -9.29 5.68
CA PRO A 307 16.02 -9.24 4.73
C PRO A 307 17.17 -10.16 5.19
N ALA A 308 18.05 -10.55 4.24
CA ALA A 308 19.14 -11.45 4.55
C ALA A 308 20.00 -10.93 5.73
N GLY A 309 20.08 -11.71 6.80
CA GLY A 309 20.88 -11.41 7.99
C GLY A 309 20.23 -10.44 8.99
N ALA A 310 18.94 -10.08 8.84
CA ALA A 310 18.21 -9.23 9.78
C ALA A 310 16.88 -9.88 10.21
N GLY A 311 16.25 -9.32 11.25
CA GLY A 311 14.91 -9.71 11.71
C GLY A 311 13.80 -9.06 10.87
N LEU A 312 12.56 -9.36 11.23
CA LEU A 312 11.39 -8.68 10.67
C LEU A 312 11.40 -7.20 11.08
N PRO A 313 11.06 -6.29 10.17
CA PRO A 313 10.87 -4.87 10.50
C PRO A 313 9.82 -4.63 11.60
N TRP A 314 8.75 -5.42 11.56
CA TRP A 314 7.64 -5.38 12.53
C TRP A 314 7.43 -6.75 13.18
N PRO A 315 8.29 -7.13 14.18
CA PRO A 315 8.31 -8.48 14.75
C PRO A 315 7.03 -8.87 15.48
N ASN A 316 6.21 -7.91 15.92
CA ASN A 316 4.91 -8.19 16.55
C ASN A 316 3.75 -8.34 15.53
N ALA A 317 4.00 -8.18 14.23
CA ALA A 317 3.02 -8.39 13.17
C ALA A 317 3.36 -9.66 12.36
N PRO A 318 2.36 -10.32 11.74
CA PRO A 318 2.61 -11.43 10.83
C PRO A 318 3.55 -11.06 9.70
N GLU A 319 4.34 -12.03 9.25
CA GLU A 319 5.25 -11.86 8.12
C GLU A 319 4.52 -11.48 6.83
N THR A 320 3.27 -11.88 6.69
CA THR A 320 2.40 -11.52 5.54
C THR A 320 1.94 -10.06 5.53
N THR A 321 2.21 -9.31 6.60
CA THR A 321 1.83 -7.88 6.70
C THR A 321 2.61 -7.05 5.69
N PHE A 322 1.93 -6.08 5.08
CA PHE A 322 2.55 -5.06 4.25
C PHE A 322 1.85 -3.72 4.44
N ALA A 323 2.50 -2.65 4.01
CA ALA A 323 2.00 -1.30 4.22
C ALA A 323 2.33 -0.34 3.08
N ALA A 324 1.47 0.67 2.91
CA ALA A 324 1.84 1.95 2.33
C ALA A 324 2.18 2.91 3.47
N LEU A 325 3.32 3.58 3.39
CA LEU A 325 3.79 4.50 4.42
C LEU A 325 3.97 5.91 3.85
N GLY A 326 3.75 6.90 4.68
CA GLY A 326 3.89 8.30 4.32
C GLY A 326 4.51 9.14 5.42
N HIS A 327 5.06 10.26 5.03
CA HIS A 327 5.75 11.20 5.92
C HIS A 327 4.90 11.53 7.14
N TRP A 328 5.53 11.69 8.30
CA TRP A 328 4.91 11.98 9.59
C TRP A 328 3.88 10.96 10.07
N GLY A 329 4.14 9.67 9.80
CA GLY A 329 3.38 8.57 10.38
C GLY A 329 2.07 8.22 9.67
N GLN A 330 1.89 8.66 8.42
CA GLN A 330 0.79 8.15 7.59
C GLN A 330 1.02 6.67 7.32
N ALA A 331 -0.02 5.85 7.48
CA ALA A 331 0.11 4.42 7.20
C ALA A 331 -1.22 3.79 6.76
N LEU A 332 -1.12 2.90 5.80
CA LEU A 332 -2.14 1.93 5.44
C LEU A 332 -1.53 0.54 5.63
N TYR A 333 -1.88 -0.13 6.72
CA TYR A 333 -1.44 -1.51 6.97
C TYR A 333 -2.46 -2.49 6.44
N VAL A 334 -1.97 -3.54 5.81
CA VAL A 334 -2.76 -4.68 5.33
C VAL A 334 -2.21 -5.94 5.99
N LEU A 335 -3.06 -6.65 6.72
CA LEU A 335 -2.74 -7.87 7.45
C LEU A 335 -3.65 -9.00 6.94
N PRO A 336 -3.27 -9.70 5.85
CA PRO A 336 -4.13 -10.68 5.19
C PRO A 336 -4.60 -11.80 6.11
N ASP A 337 -3.71 -12.37 6.90
CA ASP A 337 -4.01 -13.52 7.79
C ASP A 337 -5.03 -13.18 8.88
N GLN A 338 -5.04 -11.91 9.34
CA GLN A 338 -6.00 -11.41 10.32
C GLN A 338 -7.24 -10.79 9.69
N LYS A 339 -7.27 -10.74 8.35
CA LYS A 339 -8.31 -10.04 7.58
C LYS A 339 -8.50 -8.59 8.05
N LEU A 340 -7.39 -7.92 8.42
CA LEU A 340 -7.39 -6.54 8.90
C LEU A 340 -6.82 -5.59 7.85
N VAL A 341 -7.45 -4.42 7.75
CA VAL A 341 -6.91 -3.22 7.10
C VAL A 341 -6.97 -2.10 8.11
N ILE A 342 -5.86 -1.39 8.31
CA ILE A 342 -5.78 -0.30 9.28
C ILE A 342 -5.22 0.92 8.57
N VAL A 343 -6.00 2.00 8.54
CA VAL A 343 -5.55 3.31 8.06
C VAL A 343 -5.21 4.18 9.26
N ARG A 344 -4.07 4.82 9.22
CA ARG A 344 -3.67 5.88 10.15
C ARG A 344 -3.29 7.12 9.37
N TYR A 345 -3.94 8.25 9.66
CA TYR A 345 -3.47 9.58 9.32
C TYR A 345 -2.90 10.27 10.56
N ALA A 346 -1.85 11.05 10.39
CA ALA A 346 -1.08 11.55 11.52
C ALA A 346 -0.25 12.81 11.19
N ASP A 347 0.35 13.40 12.24
CA ASP A 347 1.29 14.51 12.18
C ASP A 347 2.43 14.31 13.19
N ASP A 348 3.06 13.11 13.19
CA ASP A 348 4.20 12.80 14.07
C ASP A 348 5.45 13.51 13.58
N ARG A 349 6.15 14.21 14.49
CA ARG A 349 7.29 15.07 14.13
C ARG A 349 8.60 14.70 14.79
N ASP A 350 8.59 13.88 15.84
CA ASP A 350 9.73 13.67 16.74
C ASP A 350 10.20 12.21 16.83
N GLY A 351 9.69 11.32 15.98
CA GLY A 351 10.05 9.90 16.01
C GLY A 351 9.44 9.10 17.16
N SER A 352 8.52 9.66 17.93
CA SER A 352 7.82 8.95 19.02
C SER A 352 6.95 7.81 18.55
N TYR A 353 6.47 7.87 17.30
CA TYR A 353 5.67 6.82 16.70
C TYR A 353 6.54 5.66 16.22
N ARG A 354 6.13 4.44 16.58
CA ARG A 354 6.78 3.20 16.15
C ARG A 354 5.75 2.28 15.51
N HIS A 355 6.00 1.87 14.27
CA HIS A 355 5.10 0.97 13.51
C HIS A 355 4.82 -0.32 14.25
N ASP A 356 5.86 -0.98 14.76
CA ASP A 356 5.71 -2.26 15.47
C ASP A 356 4.93 -2.14 16.78
N ASP A 357 5.15 -1.07 17.54
CA ASP A 357 4.41 -0.78 18.77
C ASP A 357 2.92 -0.53 18.51
N PHE A 358 2.60 0.16 17.42
CA PHE A 358 1.23 0.39 16.98
C PHE A 358 0.56 -0.92 16.54
N LEU A 359 1.23 -1.70 15.69
CA LEU A 359 0.73 -2.97 15.18
C LEU A 359 0.51 -3.99 16.29
N LYS A 360 1.42 -4.09 17.26
CA LYS A 360 1.26 -4.96 18.44
C LYS A 360 -0.05 -4.67 19.18
N ARG A 361 -0.34 -3.40 19.46
CA ARG A 361 -1.54 -2.99 20.18
C ARG A 361 -2.80 -3.12 19.32
N ALA A 362 -2.68 -2.81 18.03
CA ALA A 362 -3.79 -2.97 17.09
C ALA A 362 -4.20 -4.44 16.96
N LEU A 363 -3.24 -5.36 16.84
CA LEU A 363 -3.51 -6.79 16.79
C LEU A 363 -4.18 -7.27 18.08
N ALA A 364 -3.69 -6.83 19.25
CA ALA A 364 -4.33 -7.19 20.53
C ALA A 364 -5.77 -6.71 20.65
N ALA A 365 -6.09 -5.55 20.03
CA ALA A 365 -7.42 -4.93 20.11
C ALA A 365 -8.39 -5.43 19.03
N PHE A 366 -7.88 -5.73 17.82
CA PHE A 366 -8.73 -5.91 16.64
C PHE A 366 -8.63 -7.29 15.98
N ALA A 367 -7.56 -8.07 16.20
CA ALA A 367 -7.50 -9.44 15.65
C ALA A 367 -8.58 -10.31 16.30
N GLN A 368 -9.13 -11.25 15.52
CA GLN A 368 -9.98 -12.27 16.12
C GLN A 368 -9.10 -13.22 16.95
N PRO A 369 -9.57 -13.66 18.13
CA PRO A 369 -8.92 -14.77 18.79
C PRO A 369 -8.84 -15.95 17.82
N GLU A 370 -7.66 -16.57 17.70
CA GLU A 370 -7.56 -17.82 16.95
C GLU A 370 -8.64 -18.79 17.48
N ALA A 371 -9.46 -19.32 16.56
CA ALA A 371 -10.36 -20.40 16.94
C ALA A 371 -9.50 -21.51 17.53
N LYS A 372 -9.62 -21.78 18.83
CA LYS A 372 -8.93 -22.91 19.44
C LYS A 372 -9.33 -24.17 18.69
N PRO A 373 -8.35 -25.00 18.29
CA PRO A 373 -8.58 -26.23 17.56
C PRO A 373 -9.46 -27.21 18.35
#